data_d372597892337dd6b0462e63627693ad
#
_entry.id   d372597892337dd6b0462e63627693ad
#
_cell.length_a   1.000
_cell.length_b   1.000
_cell.length_c   1.000
_cell.angle_alpha   90.00
_cell.angle_beta   90.00
_cell.angle_gamma   90.00
#
_symmetry.space_group_name_H-M   'P 1'
#
loop_
_entity.id
_entity.type
_entity.pdbx_description
1 polymer ?
#
loop_
_entity_poly.entity_id
_entity_poly.type
_entity_poly.pdbx_seq_one_letter_code
_entity_poly.pdbx_strand_id
1 'polypeptide(L)'
;MKALSLFIIVPGMALGQSDEDALRYSMQMTGGTARYMGLGGAFGALGADIGSLSSNPAGIGLYRTSDFQFTMAVNDVTTKASYLGNTLSGSKAPFNIPSFGMVVSSDVTRKHSESKWKRVNFAFGMNRMNDYNKVTNFAGYNTENSLSDYYAEQANQNGGVNPGQISNTYPFGAGLLYETYVIDPIPYDTTMYRSRIQNGNIQQSSFLEEHGSHSEYVLSLGANYDDHLLIGATMGLPAFYYYSDWTFIENDEEDAHEDFVSYSLYNHVGTHAFGINGKFGLAYILNDFLRVGVAFHTPTLFAMHDEYNSYASSVIGPAENYDWGSPFGSYDYDLVTPWRLVGSVAGFFGKSGFISADYELVDYAAMKFNFNRYATSDELIIENQLNQTIDQKYRAASSVRVGGEYAYDMFRIRAGIGYYDSPFKKGVATGDSDFSRWTYSGGLGMRGDHYYFDLAYVRTEANELFQPYTLSNEEVPGAAVKKVSNNFVATVGARF
;
A
#
# COMPACT_ATOMS: atom_id res chain seq x y z
N MET A 1 -0.14 1.73 -33.63
CA MET A 1 -1.32 2.43 -33.11
C MET A 1 -0.97 2.82 -31.69
N LYS A 2 -0.62 4.11 -31.46
CA LYS A 2 -0.33 4.62 -30.12
C LYS A 2 -1.66 4.73 -29.40
N ALA A 3 -1.81 4.03 -28.28
CA ALA A 3 -2.95 4.19 -27.39
C ALA A 3 -2.82 5.57 -26.76
N LEU A 4 -3.68 6.48 -27.16
CA LEU A 4 -3.84 7.80 -26.53
C LEU A 4 -4.49 7.55 -25.16
N SER A 5 -3.72 7.63 -24.10
CA SER A 5 -4.24 7.68 -22.73
C SER A 5 -4.85 9.08 -22.56
N LEU A 6 -6.13 9.20 -22.85
CA LEU A 6 -6.87 10.44 -22.66
C LEU A 6 -7.17 10.57 -21.16
N PHE A 7 -6.30 11.25 -20.42
CA PHE A 7 -6.62 11.73 -19.08
C PHE A 7 -7.54 12.95 -19.24
N ILE A 8 -8.83 12.73 -19.12
CA ILE A 8 -9.80 13.82 -19.01
C ILE A 8 -9.87 14.19 -17.52
N ILE A 9 -9.14 15.23 -17.14
CA ILE A 9 -9.30 15.86 -15.82
C ILE A 9 -10.54 16.73 -15.91
N VAL A 10 -11.59 16.39 -15.17
CA VAL A 10 -12.82 17.18 -15.12
C VAL A 10 -12.57 18.45 -14.31
N PRO A 11 -12.95 19.64 -14.82
CA PRO A 11 -12.75 20.90 -14.12
C PRO A 11 -13.57 20.95 -12.84
N GLY A 12 -12.94 21.35 -11.73
CA GLY A 12 -13.64 21.77 -10.52
C GLY A 12 -13.51 20.88 -9.28
N MET A 13 -12.91 19.69 -9.39
CA MET A 13 -12.67 18.85 -8.23
C MET A 13 -11.20 18.48 -8.13
N ALA A 14 -10.53 19.01 -7.10
CA ALA A 14 -9.30 18.42 -6.60
C ALA A 14 -9.66 17.17 -5.79
N LEU A 15 -10.12 16.12 -6.48
CA LEU A 15 -10.30 14.82 -5.85
C LEU A 15 -8.90 14.22 -5.72
N GLY A 16 -8.44 14.07 -4.48
CA GLY A 16 -7.15 13.43 -4.18
C GLY A 16 -7.12 11.94 -4.53
N GLN A 17 -8.22 11.34 -5.00
CA GLN A 17 -8.33 9.93 -5.29
C GLN A 17 -7.71 9.59 -6.63
N SER A 18 -6.81 8.60 -6.62
CA SER A 18 -6.19 8.05 -7.81
C SER A 18 -6.35 6.52 -7.86
N ASP A 19 -6.19 5.94 -9.05
CA ASP A 19 -6.13 4.48 -9.18
C ASP A 19 -4.94 3.88 -8.41
N GLU A 20 -3.88 4.64 -8.21
CA GLU A 20 -2.72 4.26 -7.40
C GLU A 20 -3.06 4.17 -5.91
N ASP A 21 -3.98 5.01 -5.41
CA ASP A 21 -4.49 4.93 -4.03
C ASP A 21 -5.32 3.65 -3.84
N ALA A 22 -6.17 3.28 -4.82
CA ALA A 22 -6.87 2.01 -4.79
C ALA A 22 -5.91 0.83 -4.66
N LEU A 23 -4.80 0.84 -5.42
CA LEU A 23 -3.75 -0.17 -5.32
C LEU A 23 -3.04 -0.12 -3.97
N ARG A 24 -2.61 1.07 -3.53
CA ARG A 24 -1.89 1.29 -2.25
C ARG A 24 -2.65 0.70 -1.07
N TYR A 25 -3.95 0.94 -0.99
CA TYR A 25 -4.80 0.49 0.10
C TYR A 25 -5.25 -0.97 -0.04
N SER A 26 -5.19 -1.54 -1.26
CA SER A 26 -5.50 -2.95 -1.53
C SER A 26 -4.29 -3.88 -1.37
N MET A 27 -3.07 -3.36 -1.51
CA MET A 27 -1.85 -4.16 -1.34
C MET A 27 -1.64 -4.53 0.13
N GLN A 28 -1.30 -5.80 0.36
CA GLN A 28 -0.95 -6.30 1.68
C GLN A 28 0.50 -6.77 1.70
N MET A 29 1.18 -6.51 2.80
CA MET A 29 2.51 -7.03 3.08
C MET A 29 2.41 -8.23 4.03
N THR A 30 3.46 -9.04 4.05
CA THR A 30 3.58 -10.14 5.01
C THR A 30 3.85 -9.55 6.39
N GLY A 31 2.81 -9.34 7.18
CA GLY A 31 2.86 -8.90 8.57
C GLY A 31 2.44 -10.02 9.53
N GLY A 32 2.71 -9.86 10.82
CA GLY A 32 2.33 -10.84 11.85
C GLY A 32 3.44 -11.09 12.85
N THR A 33 3.49 -12.31 13.40
CA THR A 33 4.52 -12.71 14.38
C THR A 33 5.89 -12.92 13.74
N ALA A 34 6.96 -12.88 14.52
CA ALA A 34 8.31 -13.17 14.04
C ALA A 34 8.41 -14.61 13.45
N ARG A 35 7.65 -15.58 13.98
CA ARG A 35 7.56 -16.92 13.42
C ARG A 35 6.92 -16.91 12.02
N TYR A 36 5.79 -16.23 11.87
CA TYR A 36 5.07 -16.09 10.61
C TYR A 36 5.93 -15.38 9.55
N MET A 37 6.53 -14.26 9.92
CA MET A 37 7.35 -13.44 9.04
C MET A 37 8.67 -14.14 8.67
N GLY A 38 9.30 -14.85 9.62
CA GLY A 38 10.53 -15.63 9.40
C GLY A 38 10.37 -16.79 8.42
N LEU A 39 9.12 -17.23 8.15
CA LEU A 39 8.75 -18.24 7.15
C LEU A 39 8.30 -17.60 5.81
N GLY A 40 8.54 -16.30 5.61
CA GLY A 40 8.08 -15.57 4.42
C GLY A 40 6.56 -15.49 4.27
N GLY A 41 5.80 -15.76 5.35
CA GLY A 41 4.34 -15.80 5.33
C GLY A 41 3.74 -17.06 4.71
N ALA A 42 4.53 -18.10 4.42
CA ALA A 42 4.06 -19.40 3.89
C ALA A 42 3.39 -20.22 5.00
N PHE A 43 2.17 -19.88 5.36
CA PHE A 43 1.52 -20.34 6.59
C PHE A 43 0.13 -20.95 6.41
N GLY A 44 -0.40 -20.98 5.19
CA GLY A 44 -1.79 -21.34 4.92
C GLY A 44 -2.16 -22.82 5.23
N ALA A 45 -1.19 -23.75 5.23
CA ALA A 45 -1.37 -25.13 5.66
C ALA A 45 -0.79 -25.41 7.07
N LEU A 46 -0.17 -24.41 7.71
CA LEU A 46 0.37 -24.50 9.06
C LEU A 46 -0.70 -24.11 10.08
N GLY A 47 -0.36 -23.49 11.16
CA GLY A 47 -1.29 -22.97 12.16
C GLY A 47 -0.65 -22.88 13.54
N ALA A 48 -1.46 -22.67 14.57
CA ALA A 48 -1.03 -22.39 15.93
C ALA A 48 -0.09 -21.17 15.97
N ASP A 49 -0.53 -20.07 15.33
CA ASP A 49 0.11 -18.76 15.31
C ASP A 49 -0.96 -17.69 15.03
N ILE A 50 -0.85 -16.51 15.67
CA ILE A 50 -1.77 -15.39 15.50
C ILE A 50 -1.78 -14.88 14.04
N GLY A 51 -0.67 -15.01 13.30
CA GLY A 51 -0.60 -14.69 11.88
C GLY A 51 -1.62 -15.48 11.02
N SER A 52 -2.02 -16.68 11.46
CA SER A 52 -3.03 -17.48 10.75
C SER A 52 -4.44 -16.89 10.82
N LEU A 53 -4.75 -16.00 11.77
CA LEU A 53 -6.03 -15.30 11.86
C LEU A 53 -6.33 -14.48 10.59
N SER A 54 -5.28 -13.90 9.99
CA SER A 54 -5.39 -13.06 8.79
C SER A 54 -5.00 -13.80 7.50
N SER A 55 -4.41 -15.02 7.56
CA SER A 55 -4.03 -15.80 6.37
C SER A 55 -4.98 -16.98 6.10
N ASN A 56 -4.96 -18.01 6.96
CA ASN A 56 -5.90 -19.14 6.90
C ASN A 56 -6.45 -19.43 8.31
N PRO A 57 -7.68 -19.01 8.64
CA PRO A 57 -8.24 -19.18 9.97
C PRO A 57 -8.44 -20.63 10.39
N ALA A 58 -8.40 -21.61 9.49
CA ALA A 58 -8.41 -23.04 9.84
C ALA A 58 -7.24 -23.40 10.77
N GLY A 59 -6.10 -22.69 10.68
CA GLY A 59 -4.94 -22.88 11.53
C GLY A 59 -5.19 -22.66 13.01
N ILE A 60 -6.27 -21.93 13.38
CA ILE A 60 -6.71 -21.74 14.77
C ILE A 60 -7.13 -23.07 15.40
N GLY A 61 -7.72 -23.98 14.62
CA GLY A 61 -8.15 -25.31 15.06
C GLY A 61 -6.98 -26.20 15.60
N LEU A 62 -5.72 -25.81 15.36
CA LEU A 62 -4.55 -26.53 15.84
C LEU A 62 -4.07 -26.13 17.23
N TYR A 63 -4.57 -25.06 17.80
CA TYR A 63 -4.22 -24.69 19.16
C TYR A 63 -4.77 -25.73 20.16
N ARG A 64 -3.88 -26.22 21.02
CA ARG A 64 -4.19 -27.23 22.05
C ARG A 64 -4.28 -26.64 23.45
N THR A 65 -3.69 -25.46 23.64
CA THR A 65 -3.68 -24.67 24.86
C THR A 65 -3.99 -23.24 24.50
N SER A 66 -4.48 -22.47 25.43
CA SER A 66 -4.62 -21.02 25.25
C SER A 66 -3.24 -20.39 25.07
N ASP A 67 -3.16 -19.33 24.28
CA ASP A 67 -1.89 -18.70 23.87
C ASP A 67 -2.08 -17.19 23.80
N PHE A 68 -1.10 -16.44 24.26
CA PHE A 68 -0.99 -15.00 24.09
C PHE A 68 0.32 -14.67 23.38
N GLN A 69 0.28 -13.79 22.41
CA GLN A 69 1.44 -13.36 21.64
C GLN A 69 1.48 -11.84 21.53
N PHE A 70 2.68 -11.27 21.63
CA PHE A 70 2.93 -9.85 21.39
C PHE A 70 4.20 -9.70 20.55
N THR A 71 4.12 -8.88 19.50
CA THR A 71 5.20 -8.69 18.54
C THR A 71 5.52 -7.19 18.40
N MET A 72 6.80 -6.88 18.39
CA MET A 72 7.36 -5.56 18.13
C MET A 72 8.35 -5.61 16.96
N ALA A 73 8.50 -4.51 16.24
CA ALA A 73 9.43 -4.44 15.12
C ALA A 73 9.97 -3.02 14.88
N VAL A 74 11.13 -2.99 14.20
CA VAL A 74 11.67 -1.79 13.55
C VAL A 74 11.79 -2.08 12.07
N ASN A 75 11.18 -1.24 11.23
CA ASN A 75 11.18 -1.37 9.79
C ASN A 75 12.02 -0.26 9.15
N ASP A 76 13.28 -0.56 8.79
CA ASP A 76 14.17 0.37 8.09
C ASP A 76 13.87 0.34 6.59
N VAL A 77 13.27 1.43 6.08
CA VAL A 77 12.91 1.61 4.68
C VAL A 77 13.85 2.59 4.02
N THR A 78 14.54 2.15 2.98
CA THR A 78 15.41 2.98 2.15
C THR A 78 14.87 3.02 0.72
N THR A 79 14.79 4.22 0.14
CA THR A 79 14.48 4.44 -1.28
C THR A 79 15.71 5.00 -1.99
N LYS A 80 15.85 4.65 -3.27
CA LYS A 80 16.79 5.27 -4.21
C LYS A 80 16.01 5.64 -5.45
N ALA A 81 15.86 6.94 -5.69
CA ALA A 81 15.14 7.47 -6.83
C ALA A 81 16.14 8.01 -7.88
N SER A 82 16.04 7.51 -9.10
CA SER A 82 16.84 7.97 -10.24
C SER A 82 15.96 8.82 -11.15
N TYR A 83 16.37 10.07 -11.38
CA TYR A 83 15.66 11.07 -12.16
C TYR A 83 16.64 11.91 -12.96
N LEU A 84 16.45 12.01 -14.29
CA LEU A 84 17.26 12.83 -15.20
C LEU A 84 18.78 12.65 -14.99
N GLY A 85 19.23 11.41 -14.81
CA GLY A 85 20.64 11.05 -14.62
C GLY A 85 21.16 11.16 -13.20
N ASN A 86 20.42 11.73 -12.26
CA ASN A 86 20.78 11.84 -10.85
C ASN A 86 20.12 10.74 -10.02
N THR A 87 20.75 10.38 -8.90
CA THR A 87 20.18 9.42 -7.94
C THR A 87 20.26 9.96 -6.53
N LEU A 88 19.12 10.13 -5.88
CA LEU A 88 19.02 10.52 -4.49
C LEU A 88 18.46 9.39 -3.64
N SER A 89 18.74 9.42 -2.34
CA SER A 89 18.28 8.41 -1.39
C SER A 89 17.48 9.06 -0.26
N GLY A 90 16.44 8.36 0.19
CA GLY A 90 15.69 8.66 1.40
C GLY A 90 15.68 7.47 2.34
N SER A 91 15.56 7.68 3.64
CA SER A 91 15.40 6.58 4.61
C SER A 91 14.49 6.97 5.78
N LYS A 92 13.79 5.98 6.32
CA LYS A 92 12.92 6.11 7.50
C LYS A 92 12.88 4.77 8.26
N ALA A 93 13.03 4.80 9.58
CA ALA A 93 13.09 3.60 10.40
C ALA A 93 12.09 3.64 11.59
N PRO A 94 10.78 3.57 11.33
CA PRO A 94 9.77 3.59 12.39
C PRO A 94 9.78 2.31 13.23
N PHE A 95 9.57 2.48 14.54
CA PHE A 95 9.14 1.41 15.43
C PHE A 95 7.64 1.15 15.22
N ASN A 96 7.26 -0.14 15.28
CA ASN A 96 5.85 -0.52 15.15
C ASN A 96 5.51 -1.80 15.93
N ILE A 97 4.20 -2.08 16.05
CA ILE A 97 3.64 -3.30 16.60
C ILE A 97 3.00 -4.10 15.46
N PRO A 98 3.69 -5.14 14.91
CA PRO A 98 3.16 -5.92 13.79
C PRO A 98 1.98 -6.82 14.16
N SER A 99 1.94 -7.32 15.42
CA SER A 99 0.90 -8.26 15.83
C SER A 99 0.79 -8.37 17.35
N PHE A 100 -0.42 -8.53 17.81
CA PHE A 100 -0.71 -9.06 19.13
C PHE A 100 -2.02 -9.85 19.10
N GLY A 101 -2.19 -10.79 20.02
CA GLY A 101 -3.45 -11.50 20.10
C GLY A 101 -3.45 -12.61 21.12
N MET A 102 -4.64 -13.15 21.31
CA MET A 102 -4.92 -14.22 22.27
C MET A 102 -5.82 -15.26 21.62
N VAL A 103 -5.52 -16.51 21.91
CA VAL A 103 -6.37 -17.65 21.55
C VAL A 103 -6.81 -18.36 22.84
N VAL A 104 -8.11 -18.57 22.96
CA VAL A 104 -8.72 -19.38 24.00
C VAL A 104 -9.07 -20.75 23.41
N SER A 105 -8.39 -21.78 23.88
CA SER A 105 -8.58 -23.15 23.40
C SER A 105 -9.54 -23.93 24.30
N SER A 106 -10.56 -24.54 23.69
CA SER A 106 -11.55 -25.37 24.38
C SER A 106 -11.52 -26.80 23.84
N ASP A 107 -11.23 -27.76 24.73
CA ASP A 107 -11.29 -29.20 24.44
C ASP A 107 -12.73 -29.70 24.61
N VAL A 108 -13.39 -30.01 23.51
CA VAL A 108 -14.78 -30.47 23.46
C VAL A 108 -14.91 -31.91 24.01
N THR A 109 -13.85 -32.72 23.87
CA THR A 109 -13.88 -34.13 24.29
C THR A 109 -13.92 -34.29 25.79
N ARG A 110 -13.51 -33.28 26.59
CA ARG A 110 -13.64 -33.29 28.05
C ARG A 110 -15.08 -33.42 28.54
N LYS A 111 -16.06 -32.89 27.77
CA LYS A 111 -17.51 -32.95 28.11
C LYS A 111 -18.24 -33.99 27.28
N HIS A 112 -17.76 -34.32 26.09
CA HIS A 112 -18.39 -35.24 25.14
C HIS A 112 -17.32 -36.16 24.56
N SER A 113 -16.96 -37.25 25.29
CA SER A 113 -15.81 -38.12 24.97
C SER A 113 -15.89 -38.79 23.58
N GLU A 114 -17.10 -39.02 23.07
CA GLU A 114 -17.35 -39.62 21.73
C GLU A 114 -17.41 -38.59 20.59
N SER A 115 -17.31 -37.31 20.88
CA SER A 115 -17.41 -36.27 19.85
C SER A 115 -16.23 -36.37 18.87
N LYS A 116 -16.55 -36.30 17.58
CA LYS A 116 -15.57 -36.11 16.51
C LYS A 116 -15.01 -34.69 16.50
N TRP A 117 -15.73 -33.71 17.03
CA TRP A 117 -15.18 -32.38 17.30
C TRP A 117 -14.22 -32.45 18.48
N LYS A 118 -12.95 -32.28 18.21
CA LYS A 118 -11.88 -32.36 19.22
C LYS A 118 -11.71 -31.04 19.94
N ARG A 119 -11.69 -29.95 19.19
CA ARG A 119 -11.44 -28.61 19.72
C ARG A 119 -12.28 -27.56 19.00
N VAL A 120 -12.67 -26.54 19.75
CA VAL A 120 -13.21 -25.29 19.25
C VAL A 120 -12.49 -24.17 19.93
N ASN A 121 -11.82 -23.33 19.15
CA ASN A 121 -10.96 -22.26 19.60
C ASN A 121 -11.54 -20.92 19.16
N PHE A 122 -11.52 -19.96 20.06
CA PHE A 122 -11.83 -18.56 19.78
C PHE A 122 -10.53 -17.75 19.86
N ALA A 123 -10.38 -16.80 18.96
CA ALA A 123 -9.22 -15.92 18.95
C ALA A 123 -9.62 -14.48 18.65
N PHE A 124 -8.88 -13.55 19.24
CA PHE A 124 -8.90 -12.14 18.86
C PHE A 124 -7.46 -11.63 18.77
N GLY A 125 -7.26 -10.62 17.95
CA GLY A 125 -5.94 -10.02 17.81
C GLY A 125 -5.93 -8.87 16.81
N MET A 126 -4.71 -8.40 16.56
CA MET A 126 -4.41 -7.41 15.53
C MET A 126 -3.19 -7.87 14.75
N ASN A 127 -3.28 -7.79 13.43
CA ASN A 127 -2.14 -7.97 12.52
C ASN A 127 -1.98 -6.71 11.65
N ARG A 128 -0.73 -6.22 11.55
CA ARG A 128 -0.39 -5.13 10.62
C ARG A 128 -0.33 -5.67 9.20
N MET A 129 -1.12 -5.09 8.31
CA MET A 129 -1.28 -5.54 6.93
C MET A 129 -0.41 -4.74 5.96
N ASN A 130 -0.07 -3.48 6.29
CA ASN A 130 0.83 -2.65 5.50
C ASN A 130 1.49 -1.55 6.37
N ASP A 131 2.60 -1.01 5.86
CA ASP A 131 3.35 0.11 6.43
C ASP A 131 3.62 1.11 5.31
N TYR A 132 3.17 2.35 5.48
CA TYR A 132 3.28 3.40 4.45
C TYR A 132 4.48 4.33 4.67
N ASN A 133 5.29 4.07 5.71
CA ASN A 133 6.44 4.93 6.03
C ASN A 133 7.54 4.82 4.98
N LYS A 134 7.75 5.89 4.23
CA LYS A 134 8.88 6.05 3.30
C LYS A 134 9.15 7.53 3.02
N VAL A 135 10.37 7.83 2.55
CA VAL A 135 10.77 9.14 2.02
C VAL A 135 11.30 8.91 0.62
N THR A 136 10.82 9.67 -0.35
CA THR A 136 11.26 9.60 -1.75
C THR A 136 11.71 10.99 -2.19
N ASN A 137 13.01 11.11 -2.51
CA ASN A 137 13.62 12.36 -2.97
C ASN A 137 14.21 12.15 -4.35
N PHE A 138 13.99 13.09 -5.24
CA PHE A 138 14.68 13.14 -6.52
C PHE A 138 14.93 14.59 -6.95
N ALA A 139 15.93 14.80 -7.79
CA ALA A 139 16.22 16.09 -8.39
C ALA A 139 16.91 15.89 -9.74
N GLY A 140 16.71 16.82 -10.68
CA GLY A 140 17.34 16.80 -11.97
C GLY A 140 17.00 18.03 -12.80
N TYR A 141 17.86 18.31 -13.79
CA TYR A 141 17.64 19.42 -14.71
C TYR A 141 16.79 18.95 -15.89
N ASN A 142 15.58 19.53 -16.01
CA ASN A 142 14.63 19.21 -17.08
C ASN A 142 14.75 20.27 -18.21
N THR A 143 15.07 19.81 -19.41
CA THR A 143 15.27 20.66 -20.58
C THR A 143 14.04 20.78 -21.48
N GLU A 144 12.93 20.14 -21.12
CA GLU A 144 11.79 19.99 -22.04
C GLU A 144 10.52 20.65 -21.51
N ASN A 145 10.17 20.43 -20.23
CA ASN A 145 8.90 20.87 -19.65
C ASN A 145 9.00 21.15 -18.16
N SER A 146 7.92 21.69 -17.59
CA SER A 146 7.76 22.09 -16.20
C SER A 146 6.45 21.56 -15.62
N LEU A 147 6.37 21.39 -14.29
CA LEU A 147 5.10 21.13 -13.61
C LEU A 147 4.10 22.27 -13.82
N SER A 148 4.57 23.51 -14.00
CA SER A 148 3.69 24.65 -14.29
C SER A 148 2.98 24.54 -15.64
N ASP A 149 3.53 23.81 -16.63
CA ASP A 149 2.84 23.51 -17.89
C ASP A 149 1.60 22.62 -17.65
N TYR A 150 1.69 21.64 -16.75
CA TYR A 150 0.55 20.82 -16.36
C TYR A 150 -0.59 21.67 -15.78
N TYR A 151 -0.27 22.64 -14.91
CA TYR A 151 -1.28 23.51 -14.34
C TYR A 151 -1.82 24.55 -15.32
N ALA A 152 -1.02 24.99 -16.27
CA ALA A 152 -1.52 25.78 -17.39
C ALA A 152 -2.47 24.96 -18.29
N GLU A 153 -2.15 23.69 -18.61
CA GLU A 153 -3.09 22.78 -19.30
C GLU A 153 -4.37 22.56 -18.50
N GLN A 154 -4.30 22.42 -17.16
CA GLN A 154 -5.46 22.31 -16.29
C GLN A 154 -6.37 23.53 -16.41
N ALA A 155 -5.81 24.74 -16.33
CA ALA A 155 -6.56 25.99 -16.48
C ALA A 155 -7.20 26.16 -17.85
N ASN A 156 -6.60 25.58 -18.89
CA ASN A 156 -7.03 25.67 -20.29
C ASN A 156 -8.11 24.65 -20.68
N GLN A 157 -8.45 23.73 -19.77
CA GLN A 157 -9.48 22.71 -20.04
C GLN A 157 -10.84 23.36 -20.33
N ASN A 158 -11.63 22.70 -21.16
CA ASN A 158 -12.99 23.12 -21.55
C ASN A 158 -13.09 24.57 -22.08
N GLY A 159 -12.02 25.08 -22.70
CA GLY A 159 -11.98 26.44 -23.27
C GLY A 159 -11.50 27.51 -22.31
N GLY A 160 -10.87 27.09 -21.20
CA GLY A 160 -10.22 27.97 -20.25
C GLY A 160 -11.16 28.57 -19.18
N VAL A 161 -10.60 29.38 -18.30
CA VAL A 161 -11.31 30.00 -17.18
C VAL A 161 -10.94 31.47 -17.03
N ASN A 162 -11.88 32.34 -16.65
CA ASN A 162 -11.60 33.75 -16.39
C ASN A 162 -10.64 33.94 -15.22
N PRO A 163 -9.69 34.91 -15.27
CA PRO A 163 -8.75 35.20 -14.18
C PRO A 163 -9.39 35.44 -12.81
N GLY A 164 -10.56 36.07 -12.76
CA GLY A 164 -11.29 36.28 -11.50
C GLY A 164 -11.99 35.03 -10.94
N GLN A 165 -11.90 33.89 -11.61
CA GLN A 165 -12.55 32.64 -11.19
C GLN A 165 -11.58 31.46 -11.07
N ILE A 166 -10.35 31.57 -11.55
CA ILE A 166 -9.39 30.45 -11.59
C ILE A 166 -9.10 29.88 -10.20
N SER A 167 -8.92 30.74 -9.19
CA SER A 167 -8.65 30.35 -7.81
C SER A 167 -9.84 29.66 -7.15
N ASN A 168 -11.06 29.92 -7.59
CA ASN A 168 -12.27 29.22 -7.15
C ASN A 168 -12.51 27.92 -7.93
N THR A 169 -12.14 27.88 -9.22
CA THR A 169 -12.34 26.72 -10.09
C THR A 169 -11.28 25.65 -9.83
N TYR A 170 -10.03 26.07 -9.59
CA TYR A 170 -8.88 25.18 -9.35
C TYR A 170 -8.13 25.55 -8.06
N PRO A 171 -8.78 25.52 -6.88
CA PRO A 171 -8.22 26.05 -5.64
C PRO A 171 -7.00 25.26 -5.11
N PHE A 172 -6.76 24.03 -5.58
CA PHE A 172 -5.66 23.16 -5.15
C PHE A 172 -4.59 22.95 -6.24
N GLY A 173 -4.66 23.71 -7.33
CA GLY A 173 -3.77 23.54 -8.48
C GLY A 173 -3.52 24.83 -9.22
N ALA A 174 -4.06 24.96 -10.45
CA ALA A 174 -3.81 26.11 -11.33
C ALA A 174 -4.08 27.46 -10.66
N GLY A 175 -5.07 27.55 -9.76
CA GLY A 175 -5.35 28.77 -9.02
C GLY A 175 -4.20 29.21 -8.11
N LEU A 176 -3.51 28.28 -7.46
CA LEU A 176 -2.34 28.58 -6.65
C LEU A 176 -1.19 29.17 -7.45
N LEU A 177 -0.91 28.55 -8.62
CA LEU A 177 0.16 28.99 -9.50
C LEU A 177 -0.15 30.31 -10.21
N TYR A 178 -1.43 30.59 -10.44
CA TYR A 178 -1.89 31.90 -10.94
C TYR A 178 -1.71 33.00 -9.89
N GLU A 179 -2.15 32.78 -8.65
CA GLU A 179 -2.02 33.77 -7.57
C GLU A 179 -0.55 34.03 -7.16
N THR A 180 0.33 33.08 -7.46
CA THR A 180 1.78 33.22 -7.25
C THR A 180 2.55 33.58 -8.52
N TYR A 181 1.85 33.97 -9.59
CA TYR A 181 2.43 34.42 -10.87
C TYR A 181 3.38 33.43 -11.53
N VAL A 182 3.18 32.13 -11.33
CA VAL A 182 3.93 31.06 -12.03
C VAL A 182 3.28 30.74 -13.39
N ILE A 183 1.95 30.91 -13.48
CA ILE A 183 1.22 30.88 -14.77
C ILE A 183 0.50 32.21 -14.98
N ASP A 184 0.45 32.66 -16.22
CA ASP A 184 -0.18 33.92 -16.62
C ASP A 184 -1.20 33.71 -17.71
N PRO A 185 -2.26 34.57 -17.78
CA PRO A 185 -3.16 34.60 -18.91
C PRO A 185 -2.42 34.99 -20.21
N ILE A 186 -2.88 34.45 -21.35
CA ILE A 186 -2.34 34.81 -22.65
C ILE A 186 -2.83 36.24 -23.05
N PRO A 187 -1.97 37.14 -23.54
CA PRO A 187 -2.32 38.57 -23.73
C PRO A 187 -3.54 38.84 -24.59
N TYR A 188 -3.87 37.97 -25.55
CA TYR A 188 -5.01 38.16 -26.47
C TYR A 188 -6.21 37.26 -26.14
N ASP A 189 -6.06 36.33 -25.20
CA ASP A 189 -7.13 35.48 -24.70
C ASP A 189 -6.93 35.26 -23.22
N THR A 190 -7.50 36.11 -22.40
CA THR A 190 -7.32 36.08 -20.96
C THR A 190 -7.97 34.88 -20.24
N THR A 191 -8.70 34.04 -20.97
CA THR A 191 -9.25 32.78 -20.43
C THR A 191 -8.29 31.61 -20.57
N MET A 192 -7.24 31.77 -21.39
CA MET A 192 -6.20 30.77 -21.60
C MET A 192 -4.92 31.17 -20.87
N TYR A 193 -4.17 30.19 -20.41
CA TYR A 193 -2.99 30.37 -19.56
C TYR A 193 -1.76 29.74 -20.17
N ARG A 194 -0.61 30.26 -19.81
CA ARG A 194 0.70 29.69 -20.13
C ARG A 194 1.60 29.71 -18.90
N SER A 195 2.52 28.78 -18.84
CA SER A 195 3.62 28.81 -17.88
C SER A 195 4.58 29.97 -18.16
N ARG A 196 5.19 30.53 -17.12
CA ARG A 196 6.38 31.39 -17.25
C ARG A 196 7.62 30.59 -17.61
N ILE A 197 7.68 29.32 -17.20
CA ILE A 197 8.75 28.38 -17.51
C ILE A 197 8.40 27.74 -18.86
N GLN A 198 8.99 28.26 -19.93
CA GLN A 198 8.73 27.74 -21.28
C GLN A 198 9.86 26.85 -21.75
N ASN A 199 9.49 25.69 -22.34
CA ASN A 199 10.45 24.72 -22.88
C ASN A 199 11.44 24.15 -21.83
N GLY A 200 10.99 23.92 -20.62
CA GLY A 200 11.82 23.38 -19.55
C GLY A 200 13.02 24.28 -19.19
N ASN A 201 14.23 23.75 -19.25
CA ASN A 201 15.48 24.40 -18.81
C ASN A 201 15.39 24.89 -17.36
N ILE A 202 14.96 23.97 -16.50
CA ILE A 202 14.68 24.24 -15.10
C ILE A 202 15.22 23.13 -14.20
N GLN A 203 15.79 23.47 -13.05
CA GLN A 203 16.18 22.52 -12.04
C GLN A 203 14.95 22.11 -11.24
N GLN A 204 14.58 20.83 -11.31
CA GLN A 204 13.46 20.24 -10.57
C GLN A 204 13.95 19.49 -9.34
N SER A 205 13.24 19.64 -8.22
CA SER A 205 13.48 18.89 -6.99
C SER A 205 12.17 18.47 -6.37
N SER A 206 12.11 17.23 -5.89
CA SER A 206 10.93 16.66 -5.23
C SER A 206 11.31 16.03 -3.90
N PHE A 207 10.54 16.34 -2.88
CA PHE A 207 10.59 15.72 -1.56
C PHE A 207 9.20 15.18 -1.23
N LEU A 208 9.08 13.86 -1.10
CA LEU A 208 7.85 13.17 -0.72
C LEU A 208 8.09 12.40 0.57
N GLU A 209 7.40 12.77 1.63
CA GLU A 209 7.34 12.01 2.86
C GLU A 209 5.96 11.36 3.00
N GLU A 210 5.96 10.02 3.16
CA GLU A 210 4.75 9.26 3.41
C GLU A 210 4.85 8.62 4.79
N HIS A 211 3.74 8.60 5.53
CA HIS A 211 3.65 7.88 6.78
C HIS A 211 2.25 7.34 7.03
N GLY A 212 2.18 6.26 7.78
CA GLY A 212 0.91 5.64 8.10
C GLY A 212 1.01 4.14 8.29
N SER A 213 -0.10 3.53 8.59
CA SER A 213 -0.20 2.10 8.80
C SER A 213 -1.58 1.55 8.52
N HIS A 214 -1.62 0.32 8.03
CA HIS A 214 -2.82 -0.47 7.86
C HIS A 214 -2.77 -1.66 8.82
N SER A 215 -3.70 -1.72 9.76
CA SER A 215 -3.83 -2.79 10.75
C SER A 215 -5.22 -3.42 10.66
N GLU A 216 -5.31 -4.73 10.85
CA GLU A 216 -6.55 -5.47 10.86
C GLU A 216 -6.80 -6.05 12.25
N TYR A 217 -7.87 -5.63 12.90
CA TYR A 217 -8.37 -6.26 14.12
C TYR A 217 -9.24 -7.45 13.72
N VAL A 218 -9.06 -8.58 14.39
CA VAL A 218 -9.68 -9.84 13.98
C VAL A 218 -10.38 -10.54 15.13
N LEU A 219 -11.57 -11.06 14.83
CA LEU A 219 -12.30 -12.00 15.67
C LEU A 219 -12.46 -13.31 14.90
N SER A 220 -12.00 -14.42 15.48
CA SER A 220 -11.86 -15.66 14.74
C SER A 220 -12.38 -16.85 15.53
N LEU A 221 -12.93 -17.81 14.80
CA LEU A 221 -13.31 -19.12 15.30
C LEU A 221 -12.59 -20.19 14.49
N GLY A 222 -12.07 -21.20 15.16
CA GLY A 222 -11.47 -22.35 14.50
C GLY A 222 -11.86 -23.64 15.19
N ALA A 223 -12.08 -24.71 14.43
CA ALA A 223 -12.45 -25.99 14.94
C ALA A 223 -11.63 -27.13 14.33
N ASN A 224 -11.43 -28.18 15.09
CA ASN A 224 -10.75 -29.40 14.70
C ASN A 224 -11.76 -30.56 14.74
N TYR A 225 -11.96 -31.19 13.58
CA TYR A 225 -12.83 -32.36 13.42
C TYR A 225 -11.97 -33.59 13.15
N ASP A 226 -12.05 -34.55 14.04
CA ASP A 226 -11.43 -35.89 13.99
C ASP A 226 -9.90 -35.87 13.78
N ASP A 227 -9.23 -34.79 14.23
CA ASP A 227 -7.80 -34.51 14.05
C ASP A 227 -7.32 -34.47 12.59
N HIS A 228 -8.24 -34.46 11.62
CA HIS A 228 -7.94 -34.42 10.18
C HIS A 228 -8.44 -33.12 9.51
N LEU A 229 -9.66 -32.70 9.80
CA LEU A 229 -10.25 -31.53 9.16
C LEU A 229 -10.22 -30.33 10.11
N LEU A 230 -9.65 -29.24 9.66
CA LEU A 230 -9.61 -27.96 10.34
C LEU A 230 -10.47 -26.97 9.56
N ILE A 231 -11.35 -26.27 10.26
CA ILE A 231 -12.24 -25.26 9.69
C ILE A 231 -12.07 -23.97 10.48
N GLY A 232 -12.07 -22.84 9.81
CA GLY A 232 -11.97 -21.55 10.50
C GLY A 232 -12.68 -20.43 9.73
N ALA A 233 -13.12 -19.44 10.50
CA ALA A 233 -13.69 -18.21 9.99
C ALA A 233 -13.18 -17.02 10.81
N THR A 234 -12.91 -15.92 10.14
CA THR A 234 -12.47 -14.65 10.72
C THR A 234 -13.35 -13.53 10.22
N MET A 235 -13.81 -12.69 11.12
CA MET A 235 -14.30 -11.35 10.83
C MET A 235 -13.12 -10.39 11.00
N GLY A 236 -12.73 -9.71 9.94
CA GLY A 236 -11.70 -8.69 9.93
C GLY A 236 -12.28 -7.29 9.97
N LEU A 237 -11.71 -6.44 10.78
CA LEU A 237 -12.03 -5.03 10.94
C LEU A 237 -10.75 -4.22 10.66
N PRO A 238 -10.35 -4.08 9.38
CA PRO A 238 -9.18 -3.30 9.03
C PRO A 238 -9.43 -1.80 9.23
N ALA A 239 -8.39 -1.13 9.71
CA ALA A 239 -8.34 0.32 9.84
C ALA A 239 -6.96 0.80 9.39
N PHE A 240 -6.92 1.92 8.69
CA PHE A 240 -5.66 2.54 8.34
C PHE A 240 -5.74 4.07 8.40
N TYR A 241 -4.55 4.66 8.50
CA TYR A 241 -4.31 6.05 8.23
C TYR A 241 -3.09 6.16 7.29
N TYR A 242 -3.13 7.13 6.42
CA TYR A 242 -2.08 7.45 5.46
C TYR A 242 -1.96 8.95 5.35
N TYR A 243 -0.73 9.47 5.40
CA TYR A 243 -0.43 10.87 5.15
C TYR A 243 0.69 10.96 4.12
N SER A 244 0.56 11.93 3.26
CA SER A 244 1.52 12.27 2.21
C SER A 244 1.79 13.77 2.23
N ASP A 245 3.04 14.12 2.43
CA ASP A 245 3.55 15.49 2.35
C ASP A 245 4.49 15.56 1.16
N TRP A 246 4.06 16.24 0.09
CA TRP A 246 4.82 16.37 -1.14
C TRP A 246 5.17 17.82 -1.39
N THR A 247 6.48 18.08 -1.51
CA THR A 247 7.02 19.39 -1.95
C THR A 247 7.71 19.22 -3.28
N PHE A 248 7.33 20.03 -4.26
CA PHE A 248 7.98 20.11 -5.56
C PHE A 248 8.50 21.52 -5.77
N ILE A 249 9.76 21.64 -6.19
CA ILE A 249 10.45 22.92 -6.34
C ILE A 249 11.05 22.98 -7.74
N GLU A 250 10.87 24.11 -8.41
CA GLU A 250 11.56 24.46 -9.64
C GLU A 250 12.35 25.75 -9.46
N ASN A 251 13.65 25.69 -9.79
CA ASN A 251 14.58 26.81 -9.68
C ASN A 251 15.23 27.07 -11.03
N ASP A 252 15.25 28.34 -11.46
CA ASP A 252 15.98 28.79 -12.63
C ASP A 252 17.44 29.10 -12.26
N GLU A 253 18.27 28.05 -12.16
CA GLU A 253 19.67 28.18 -11.78
C GLU A 253 20.56 28.77 -12.89
N GLU A 254 20.11 28.71 -14.15
CA GLU A 254 20.85 29.16 -15.32
C GLU A 254 20.37 30.52 -15.87
N ASP A 255 19.42 31.19 -15.19
CA ASP A 255 18.83 32.47 -15.59
C ASP A 255 18.22 32.38 -17.03
N ALA A 256 17.55 31.23 -17.30
CA ALA A 256 16.99 30.93 -18.61
C ALA A 256 15.62 31.61 -18.84
N HIS A 257 14.93 32.03 -17.78
CA HIS A 257 13.59 32.56 -17.80
C HIS A 257 13.54 34.00 -17.29
N GLU A 258 13.13 34.93 -18.16
CA GLU A 258 12.99 36.33 -17.80
C GLU A 258 11.99 36.52 -16.64
N ASP A 259 12.40 37.27 -15.62
CA ASP A 259 11.59 37.59 -14.45
C ASP A 259 11.08 36.38 -13.63
N PHE A 260 11.69 35.22 -13.76
CA PHE A 260 11.39 34.05 -12.94
C PHE A 260 12.65 33.54 -12.21
N VAL A 261 12.56 33.26 -10.91
CA VAL A 261 13.66 32.72 -10.11
C VAL A 261 13.33 31.31 -9.60
N SER A 262 12.20 31.14 -8.94
CA SER A 262 11.82 29.83 -8.40
C SER A 262 10.35 29.78 -8.01
N TYR A 263 9.80 28.57 -7.89
CA TYR A 263 8.60 28.34 -7.11
C TYR A 263 8.65 27.01 -6.37
N SER A 264 7.86 26.90 -5.33
CA SER A 264 7.57 25.64 -4.64
C SER A 264 6.08 25.41 -4.54
N LEU A 265 5.68 24.15 -4.72
CA LEU A 265 4.32 23.67 -4.48
C LEU A 265 4.37 22.61 -3.39
N TYR A 266 3.61 22.81 -2.33
CA TYR A 266 3.40 21.84 -1.26
C TYR A 266 1.98 21.30 -1.34
N ASN A 267 1.84 19.98 -1.27
CA ASN A 267 0.57 19.27 -1.20
C ASN A 267 0.57 18.34 0.02
N HIS A 268 -0.47 18.46 0.82
CA HIS A 268 -0.76 17.57 1.94
C HIS A 268 -2.03 16.75 1.66
N VAL A 269 -1.95 15.46 1.88
CA VAL A 269 -3.11 14.55 1.84
C VAL A 269 -3.07 13.67 3.08
N GLY A 270 -4.18 13.62 3.81
CA GLY A 270 -4.42 12.70 4.91
C GLY A 270 -5.62 11.81 4.61
N THR A 271 -5.46 10.49 4.68
CA THR A 271 -6.55 9.52 4.47
C THR A 271 -6.75 8.69 5.72
N HIS A 272 -7.98 8.58 6.18
CA HIS A 272 -8.41 7.69 7.25
C HIS A 272 -9.44 6.70 6.73
N ALA A 273 -9.34 5.45 7.15
CA ALA A 273 -10.29 4.44 6.71
C ALA A 273 -10.59 3.41 7.79
N PHE A 274 -11.81 2.94 7.76
CA PHE A 274 -12.28 1.79 8.51
C PHE A 274 -13.07 0.86 7.61
N GLY A 275 -12.86 -0.46 7.72
CA GLY A 275 -13.49 -1.42 6.85
C GLY A 275 -13.93 -2.70 7.55
N ILE A 276 -14.57 -3.56 6.76
CA ILE A 276 -15.00 -4.89 7.18
C ILE A 276 -14.73 -5.90 6.07
N ASN A 277 -14.30 -7.10 6.46
CA ASN A 277 -14.16 -8.25 5.58
C ASN A 277 -14.41 -9.57 6.32
N GLY A 278 -14.51 -10.66 5.57
CA GLY A 278 -14.61 -12.03 6.07
C GLY A 278 -13.51 -12.91 5.49
N LYS A 279 -12.99 -13.84 6.28
CA LYS A 279 -12.05 -14.85 5.81
C LYS A 279 -12.56 -16.23 6.21
N PHE A 280 -12.46 -17.18 5.31
CA PHE A 280 -12.86 -18.55 5.50
C PHE A 280 -11.71 -19.48 5.14
N GLY A 281 -11.47 -20.46 5.99
CA GLY A 281 -10.34 -21.36 5.83
C GLY A 281 -10.71 -22.81 6.07
N LEU A 282 -10.08 -23.67 5.28
CA LEU A 282 -10.07 -25.11 5.45
C LEU A 282 -8.63 -25.59 5.43
N ALA A 283 -8.30 -26.59 6.26
CA ALA A 283 -7.06 -27.33 6.11
C ALA A 283 -7.33 -28.81 6.42
N TYR A 284 -6.65 -29.69 5.68
CA TYR A 284 -6.80 -31.13 5.83
C TYR A 284 -5.46 -31.79 6.08
N ILE A 285 -5.39 -32.56 7.18
CA ILE A 285 -4.23 -33.36 7.55
C ILE A 285 -4.38 -34.72 6.88
N LEU A 286 -3.69 -34.91 5.74
CA LEU A 286 -3.78 -36.16 4.99
C LEU A 286 -3.13 -37.32 5.77
N ASN A 287 -2.01 -37.02 6.40
CA ASN A 287 -1.23 -37.97 7.23
C ASN A 287 -0.18 -37.19 8.07
N ASP A 288 0.68 -37.88 8.79
CA ASP A 288 1.66 -37.26 9.69
C ASP A 288 2.71 -36.39 8.97
N PHE A 289 2.85 -36.51 7.65
CA PHE A 289 3.86 -35.78 6.87
C PHE A 289 3.30 -34.84 5.81
N LEU A 290 1.98 -34.80 5.56
CA LEU A 290 1.41 -33.94 4.53
C LEU A 290 0.13 -33.26 4.99
N ARG A 291 0.05 -31.94 4.80
CA ARG A 291 -1.11 -31.13 5.07
C ARG A 291 -1.36 -30.18 3.90
N VAL A 292 -2.64 -29.98 3.57
CA VAL A 292 -3.08 -29.02 2.55
C VAL A 292 -4.03 -28.01 3.16
N GLY A 293 -4.09 -26.82 2.60
CA GLY A 293 -4.96 -25.76 3.07
C GLY A 293 -5.50 -24.92 1.91
N VAL A 294 -6.69 -24.35 2.11
CA VAL A 294 -7.27 -23.34 1.23
C VAL A 294 -7.92 -22.26 2.09
N ALA A 295 -7.78 -21.00 1.68
CA ALA A 295 -8.46 -19.89 2.31
C ALA A 295 -9.03 -18.94 1.26
N PHE A 296 -10.19 -18.38 1.56
CA PHE A 296 -10.85 -17.35 0.77
C PHE A 296 -11.08 -16.13 1.64
N HIS A 297 -10.64 -14.96 1.13
CA HIS A 297 -10.86 -13.66 1.75
C HIS A 297 -11.83 -12.87 0.88
N THR A 298 -12.92 -12.40 1.46
CA THR A 298 -13.85 -11.51 0.76
C THR A 298 -13.19 -10.18 0.42
N PRO A 299 -13.72 -9.40 -0.52
CA PRO A 299 -13.41 -7.99 -0.61
C PRO A 299 -13.53 -7.30 0.76
N THR A 300 -12.70 -6.29 1.01
CA THR A 300 -12.89 -5.37 2.11
C THR A 300 -13.70 -4.18 1.63
N LEU A 301 -14.72 -3.83 2.37
CA LEU A 301 -15.50 -2.62 2.17
C LEU A 301 -14.94 -1.57 3.11
N PHE A 302 -14.27 -0.57 2.59
CA PHE A 302 -13.73 0.57 3.35
C PHE A 302 -14.62 1.79 3.21
N ALA A 303 -14.97 2.41 4.34
CA ALA A 303 -15.38 3.81 4.39
C ALA A 303 -14.13 4.68 4.53
N MET A 304 -13.97 5.62 3.62
CA MET A 304 -12.78 6.44 3.44
C MET A 304 -13.11 7.89 3.75
N HIS A 305 -12.17 8.59 4.35
CA HIS A 305 -12.20 10.04 4.60
C HIS A 305 -10.86 10.63 4.23
N ASP A 306 -10.86 11.54 3.26
CA ASP A 306 -9.68 12.30 2.84
C ASP A 306 -9.77 13.74 3.33
N GLU A 307 -8.62 14.26 3.75
CA GLU A 307 -8.36 15.66 4.06
C GLU A 307 -7.18 16.13 3.24
N TYR A 308 -7.24 17.33 2.66
CA TYR A 308 -6.17 17.83 1.83
C TYR A 308 -6.10 19.36 1.80
N ASN A 309 -4.87 19.85 1.63
CA ASN A 309 -4.60 21.25 1.38
C ASN A 309 -3.30 21.39 0.57
N SER A 310 -3.19 22.52 -0.12
CA SER A 310 -2.03 22.84 -0.95
C SER A 310 -1.57 24.28 -0.69
N TYR A 311 -0.28 24.52 -0.90
CA TYR A 311 0.33 25.83 -0.73
C TYR A 311 1.39 26.04 -1.81
N ALA A 312 1.39 27.22 -2.44
CA ALA A 312 2.41 27.59 -3.40
C ALA A 312 3.13 28.85 -2.95
N SER A 313 4.42 28.93 -3.25
CA SER A 313 5.19 30.17 -3.13
C SER A 313 6.10 30.34 -4.33
N SER A 314 6.37 31.56 -4.74
CA SER A 314 7.25 31.88 -5.86
C SER A 314 8.12 33.08 -5.57
N VAL A 315 9.24 33.15 -6.27
CA VAL A 315 10.11 34.33 -6.37
C VAL A 315 10.14 34.77 -7.82
N ILE A 316 9.57 35.95 -8.07
CA ILE A 316 9.44 36.54 -9.41
C ILE A 316 10.26 37.83 -9.49
N GLY A 317 10.90 38.08 -10.65
CA GLY A 317 11.77 39.25 -10.80
C GLY A 317 12.91 39.30 -9.80
N PRO A 318 13.48 40.49 -9.55
CA PRO A 318 14.72 40.60 -8.79
C PRO A 318 14.60 40.23 -7.31
N ALA A 319 13.43 40.12 -6.70
CA ALA A 319 13.18 39.66 -5.32
C ALA A 319 11.72 39.75 -4.86
N GLU A 320 10.74 39.70 -5.72
CA GLU A 320 9.33 39.75 -5.33
C GLU A 320 8.85 38.35 -4.92
N ASN A 321 8.41 38.20 -3.67
CA ASN A 321 7.91 36.93 -3.14
C ASN A 321 6.39 36.94 -3.11
N TYR A 322 5.82 35.88 -3.62
CA TYR A 322 4.37 35.65 -3.60
C TYR A 322 4.08 34.30 -2.95
N ASP A 323 2.98 34.23 -2.20
CA ASP A 323 2.52 32.99 -1.60
C ASP A 323 0.98 32.92 -1.59
N TRP A 324 0.46 31.72 -1.75
CA TRP A 324 -0.98 31.47 -1.75
C TRP A 324 -1.30 30.08 -1.23
N GLY A 325 -2.35 29.97 -0.40
CA GLY A 325 -2.83 28.70 0.15
C GLY A 325 -4.22 28.34 -0.35
N SER A 326 -4.44 27.06 -0.56
CA SER A 326 -5.78 26.55 -0.85
C SER A 326 -6.70 26.63 0.37
N PRO A 327 -8.02 26.55 0.20
CA PRO A 327 -8.88 26.17 1.31
C PRO A 327 -8.53 24.76 1.82
N PHE A 328 -9.02 24.42 3.00
CA PHE A 328 -8.99 23.04 3.48
C PHE A 328 -10.10 22.24 2.78
N GLY A 329 -9.73 21.12 2.15
CA GLY A 329 -10.65 20.20 1.47
C GLY A 329 -10.84 18.93 2.26
N SER A 330 -12.03 18.32 2.17
CA SER A 330 -12.29 16.97 2.67
C SER A 330 -13.30 16.25 1.77
N TYR A 331 -13.19 14.93 1.71
CA TYR A 331 -14.08 14.11 0.89
C TYR A 331 -14.29 12.71 1.48
N ASP A 332 -15.56 12.27 1.52
CA ASP A 332 -15.96 10.94 1.98
C ASP A 332 -16.35 10.05 0.79
N TYR A 333 -15.82 8.84 0.74
CA TYR A 333 -16.11 7.85 -0.29
C TYR A 333 -15.91 6.42 0.21
N ASP A 334 -16.28 5.43 -0.58
CA ASP A 334 -16.03 4.03 -0.28
C ASP A 334 -15.03 3.44 -1.27
N LEU A 335 -14.18 2.52 -0.77
CA LEU A 335 -13.28 1.71 -1.58
C LEU A 335 -13.55 0.22 -1.32
N VAL A 336 -13.78 -0.52 -2.40
CA VAL A 336 -13.88 -1.99 -2.38
C VAL A 336 -12.56 -2.58 -2.86
N THR A 337 -11.87 -3.34 -1.98
CA THR A 337 -10.63 -4.03 -2.35
C THR A 337 -10.91 -5.38 -3.01
N PRO A 338 -9.94 -5.99 -3.72
CA PRO A 338 -10.15 -7.28 -4.35
C PRO A 338 -10.29 -8.43 -3.35
N TRP A 339 -10.96 -9.49 -3.76
CA TRP A 339 -10.96 -10.77 -3.07
C TRP A 339 -9.61 -11.49 -3.23
N ARG A 340 -9.33 -12.45 -2.33
CA ARG A 340 -8.10 -13.25 -2.35
C ARG A 340 -8.40 -14.72 -2.20
N LEU A 341 -7.66 -15.56 -2.92
CA LEU A 341 -7.70 -17.02 -2.80
C LEU A 341 -6.30 -17.53 -2.51
N VAL A 342 -6.16 -18.33 -1.46
CA VAL A 342 -4.87 -18.91 -1.04
C VAL A 342 -4.99 -20.43 -1.08
N GLY A 343 -4.08 -21.09 -1.80
CA GLY A 343 -3.87 -22.53 -1.79
C GLY A 343 -2.51 -22.85 -1.15
N SER A 344 -2.45 -23.86 -0.28
CA SER A 344 -1.28 -24.12 0.55
C SER A 344 -0.98 -25.59 0.71
N VAL A 345 0.31 -25.93 0.84
CA VAL A 345 0.79 -27.29 1.16
C VAL A 345 1.94 -27.24 2.15
N ALA A 346 1.97 -28.18 3.11
CA ALA A 346 3.08 -28.30 4.06
C ALA A 346 3.49 -29.78 4.20
N GLY A 347 4.80 -30.01 4.11
CA GLY A 347 5.45 -31.31 4.35
C GLY A 347 6.20 -31.30 5.67
N PHE A 348 5.96 -32.31 6.51
CA PHE A 348 6.54 -32.44 7.86
C PHE A 348 7.57 -33.58 7.92
N PHE A 349 8.68 -33.35 8.57
CA PHE A 349 9.76 -34.32 8.78
C PHE A 349 9.76 -34.79 10.23
N GLY A 350 8.68 -35.45 10.63
CA GLY A 350 8.46 -35.85 12.02
C GLY A 350 8.45 -34.65 12.98
N LYS A 351 9.30 -34.69 14.00
CA LYS A 351 9.46 -33.58 14.97
C LYS A 351 10.59 -32.61 14.60
N SER A 352 11.37 -32.93 13.54
CA SER A 352 12.58 -32.17 13.20
C SER A 352 12.30 -30.91 12.38
N GLY A 353 11.10 -30.75 11.79
CA GLY A 353 10.79 -29.56 11.02
C GLY A 353 9.74 -29.78 9.95
N PHE A 354 9.58 -28.74 9.11
CA PHE A 354 8.64 -28.75 8.00
C PHE A 354 9.10 -27.79 6.89
N ILE A 355 8.53 -27.98 5.69
CA ILE A 355 8.55 -27.01 4.60
C ILE A 355 7.09 -26.73 4.22
N SER A 356 6.76 -25.45 3.98
CA SER A 356 5.45 -25.00 3.53
C SER A 356 5.56 -24.12 2.30
N ALA A 357 4.56 -24.22 1.43
CA ALA A 357 4.41 -23.35 0.27
C ALA A 357 2.96 -22.87 0.14
N ASP A 358 2.81 -21.58 -0.16
CA ASP A 358 1.53 -20.92 -0.41
C ASP A 358 1.53 -20.31 -1.82
N TYR A 359 0.41 -20.47 -2.51
CA TYR A 359 0.07 -19.75 -3.73
C TYR A 359 -1.15 -18.88 -3.46
N GLU A 360 -1.05 -17.58 -3.75
CA GLU A 360 -2.14 -16.62 -3.56
C GLU A 360 -2.47 -15.95 -4.89
N LEU A 361 -3.76 -15.83 -5.18
CA LEU A 361 -4.31 -15.11 -6.31
C LEU A 361 -5.13 -13.92 -5.82
N VAL A 362 -4.88 -12.73 -6.39
CA VAL A 362 -5.58 -11.48 -6.11
C VAL A 362 -5.95 -10.82 -7.43
N ASP A 363 -7.19 -10.43 -7.63
CA ASP A 363 -7.63 -9.73 -8.83
C ASP A 363 -7.68 -8.22 -8.61
N TYR A 364 -6.58 -7.53 -8.85
CA TYR A 364 -6.49 -6.07 -8.66
C TYR A 364 -7.38 -5.28 -9.64
N ALA A 365 -7.82 -5.84 -10.76
CA ALA A 365 -8.80 -5.19 -11.63
C ALA A 365 -10.20 -5.10 -11.00
N ALA A 366 -10.46 -5.88 -9.94
CA ALA A 366 -11.73 -5.83 -9.21
C ALA A 366 -11.80 -4.75 -8.13
N MET A 367 -10.75 -3.92 -7.95
CA MET A 367 -10.82 -2.73 -7.09
C MET A 367 -11.88 -1.78 -7.62
N LYS A 368 -12.60 -1.12 -6.71
CA LYS A 368 -13.67 -0.22 -7.11
C LYS A 368 -13.86 0.92 -6.12
N PHE A 369 -13.85 2.15 -6.62
CA PHE A 369 -14.37 3.31 -5.91
C PHE A 369 -15.89 3.35 -6.00
N ASN A 370 -16.55 3.71 -4.90
CA ASN A 370 -17.96 4.08 -4.88
C ASN A 370 -18.04 5.44 -4.15
N PHE A 371 -18.44 6.45 -4.88
CA PHE A 371 -18.64 7.77 -4.31
C PHE A 371 -19.97 7.82 -3.56
N ASN A 372 -20.12 8.84 -2.74
CA ASN A 372 -21.30 8.97 -1.89
C ASN A 372 -22.58 8.89 -2.74
N ARG A 373 -23.65 8.29 -2.19
CA ARG A 373 -24.99 8.23 -2.81
C ARG A 373 -25.59 9.61 -3.14
N TYR A 374 -25.03 10.67 -2.59
CA TYR A 374 -25.39 12.06 -2.89
C TYR A 374 -24.43 12.72 -3.88
N ALA A 375 -23.55 11.94 -4.50
CA ALA A 375 -22.61 12.42 -5.49
C ALA A 375 -23.34 13.15 -6.64
N THR A 376 -22.76 14.24 -7.06
CA THR A 376 -23.22 15.01 -8.23
C THR A 376 -22.99 14.22 -9.53
N SER A 377 -23.60 14.67 -10.63
CA SER A 377 -23.37 14.03 -11.94
C SER A 377 -21.89 14.03 -12.33
N ASP A 378 -21.16 15.10 -12.00
CA ASP A 378 -19.73 15.24 -12.31
C ASP A 378 -18.87 14.28 -11.48
N GLU A 379 -19.18 14.13 -10.18
CA GLU A 379 -18.54 13.14 -9.30
C GLU A 379 -18.75 11.71 -9.82
N LEU A 380 -19.95 11.38 -10.28
CA LEU A 380 -20.23 10.06 -10.88
C LEU A 380 -19.48 9.82 -12.19
N ILE A 381 -19.21 10.88 -12.97
CA ILE A 381 -18.35 10.78 -14.18
C ILE A 381 -16.92 10.44 -13.74
N ILE A 382 -16.40 11.11 -12.74
CA ILE A 382 -15.04 10.87 -12.19
C ILE A 382 -14.94 9.45 -11.61
N GLU A 383 -15.91 9.00 -10.81
CA GLU A 383 -15.97 7.63 -10.30
C GLU A 383 -15.86 6.60 -11.43
N ASN A 384 -16.66 6.79 -12.49
CA ASN A 384 -16.66 5.90 -13.64
C ASN A 384 -15.32 5.91 -14.37
N GLN A 385 -14.67 7.07 -14.54
CA GLN A 385 -13.35 7.17 -15.15
C GLN A 385 -12.27 6.48 -14.32
N LEU A 386 -12.26 6.69 -13.01
CA LEU A 386 -11.34 6.00 -12.09
C LEU A 386 -11.51 4.49 -12.16
N ASN A 387 -12.75 4.00 -12.10
CA ASN A 387 -13.04 2.57 -12.17
C ASN A 387 -12.68 1.97 -13.54
N GLN A 388 -12.83 2.71 -14.65
CA GLN A 388 -12.36 2.30 -15.97
C GLN A 388 -10.84 2.28 -16.05
N THR A 389 -10.14 3.25 -15.46
CA THR A 389 -8.68 3.29 -15.37
C THR A 389 -8.16 2.08 -14.59
N ILE A 390 -8.78 1.74 -13.47
CA ILE A 390 -8.46 0.54 -12.68
C ILE A 390 -8.58 -0.72 -13.56
N ASP A 391 -9.71 -0.91 -14.24
CA ASP A 391 -9.90 -2.07 -15.12
C ASP A 391 -8.88 -2.12 -16.26
N GLN A 392 -8.50 -0.97 -16.83
CA GLN A 392 -7.53 -0.90 -17.93
C GLN A 392 -6.09 -1.12 -17.49
N LYS A 393 -5.70 -0.63 -16.32
CA LYS A 393 -4.31 -0.58 -15.80
C LYS A 393 -3.92 -1.84 -15.04
N TYR A 394 -4.83 -2.43 -14.27
CA TYR A 394 -4.54 -3.54 -13.36
C TYR A 394 -5.04 -4.89 -13.88
N ARG A 395 -4.49 -5.97 -13.29
CA ARG A 395 -4.81 -7.36 -13.62
C ARG A 395 -4.82 -8.25 -12.37
N ALA A 396 -5.29 -9.47 -12.54
CA ALA A 396 -5.05 -10.51 -11.56
C ALA A 396 -3.53 -10.78 -11.47
N ALA A 397 -3.03 -10.82 -10.23
CA ALA A 397 -1.64 -11.10 -9.92
C ALA A 397 -1.55 -12.25 -8.91
N SER A 398 -0.48 -13.03 -9.01
CA SER A 398 -0.24 -14.15 -8.11
C SER A 398 1.01 -13.92 -7.26
N SER A 399 1.03 -14.55 -6.09
CA SER A 399 2.24 -14.61 -5.29
C SER A 399 2.54 -16.03 -4.84
N VAL A 400 3.82 -16.35 -4.73
CA VAL A 400 4.33 -17.63 -4.26
C VAL A 400 5.20 -17.38 -3.05
N ARG A 401 4.92 -18.05 -1.95
CA ARG A 401 5.72 -18.00 -0.73
C ARG A 401 6.14 -19.40 -0.35
N VAL A 402 7.41 -19.56 0.03
CA VAL A 402 7.98 -20.84 0.50
C VAL A 402 8.73 -20.56 1.79
N GLY A 403 8.50 -21.39 2.80
CA GLY A 403 9.18 -21.27 4.07
C GLY A 403 9.45 -22.63 4.71
N GLY A 404 10.49 -22.70 5.55
CA GLY A 404 10.83 -23.91 6.28
C GLY A 404 11.30 -23.61 7.69
N GLU A 405 11.00 -24.54 8.59
CA GLU A 405 11.47 -24.52 9.99
C GLU A 405 12.21 -25.83 10.29
N TYR A 406 13.40 -25.69 10.87
CA TYR A 406 14.13 -26.79 11.48
C TYR A 406 14.09 -26.68 12.99
N ALA A 407 13.74 -27.76 13.65
CA ALA A 407 13.58 -27.86 15.10
C ALA A 407 14.68 -28.73 15.70
N TYR A 408 15.45 -28.17 16.64
CA TYR A 408 16.45 -28.89 17.39
C TYR A 408 16.26 -28.56 18.88
N ASP A 409 15.82 -29.54 19.65
CA ASP A 409 15.48 -29.40 21.07
C ASP A 409 14.52 -28.19 21.28
N MET A 410 14.92 -27.21 22.06
CA MET A 410 14.18 -25.96 22.30
C MET A 410 14.35 -24.93 21.18
N PHE A 411 15.32 -25.07 20.32
CA PHE A 411 15.65 -24.08 19.29
C PHE A 411 14.91 -24.33 17.97
N ARG A 412 14.63 -23.25 17.27
CA ARG A 412 14.01 -23.23 15.93
C ARG A 412 14.80 -22.31 15.02
N ILE A 413 15.09 -22.79 13.81
CA ILE A 413 15.72 -22.00 12.75
C ILE A 413 14.73 -21.96 11.59
N ARG A 414 14.55 -20.79 10.99
CA ARG A 414 13.59 -20.55 9.91
C ARG A 414 14.22 -19.81 8.76
N ALA A 415 13.73 -20.11 7.59
CA ALA A 415 14.03 -19.35 6.37
C ALA A 415 12.78 -19.30 5.49
N GLY A 416 12.65 -18.22 4.73
CA GLY A 416 11.54 -18.06 3.80
C GLY A 416 11.89 -17.14 2.63
N ILE A 417 11.18 -17.34 1.53
CA ILE A 417 11.25 -16.52 0.32
C ILE A 417 9.83 -16.29 -0.20
N GLY A 418 9.56 -15.10 -0.69
CA GLY A 418 8.30 -14.73 -1.33
C GLY A 418 8.53 -13.98 -2.62
N TYR A 419 7.77 -14.33 -3.64
CA TYR A 419 7.66 -13.60 -4.89
C TYR A 419 6.23 -13.13 -5.09
N TYR A 420 6.07 -11.86 -5.42
CA TYR A 420 4.79 -11.21 -5.66
C TYR A 420 4.82 -10.59 -7.05
N ASP A 421 3.96 -11.10 -7.94
CA ASP A 421 3.87 -10.64 -9.32
C ASP A 421 3.35 -9.20 -9.40
N SER A 422 3.70 -8.52 -10.49
CA SER A 422 3.24 -7.17 -10.78
C SER A 422 1.72 -7.11 -10.96
N PRO A 423 1.01 -6.18 -10.30
CA PRO A 423 -0.43 -5.98 -10.47
C PRO A 423 -0.80 -5.29 -11.79
N PHE A 424 0.18 -4.74 -12.51
CA PHE A 424 -0.05 -3.97 -13.75
C PHE A 424 -0.18 -4.87 -14.98
N LYS A 425 -1.05 -4.49 -15.91
CA LYS A 425 -1.10 -5.07 -17.26
C LYS A 425 0.18 -4.73 -18.02
N LYS A 426 0.63 -5.62 -18.90
CA LYS A 426 1.84 -5.38 -19.72
C LYS A 426 1.65 -4.19 -20.64
N GLY A 427 2.64 -3.30 -20.69
CA GLY A 427 2.68 -2.14 -21.59
C GLY A 427 1.80 -0.95 -21.16
N VAL A 428 1.20 -1.00 -19.98
CA VAL A 428 0.38 0.11 -19.43
C VAL A 428 1.19 0.98 -18.47
N ALA A 429 2.04 0.39 -17.65
CA ALA A 429 3.01 1.16 -16.87
C ALA A 429 4.12 1.63 -17.80
N THR A 430 4.50 2.90 -17.72
CA THR A 430 5.54 3.50 -18.56
C THR A 430 6.87 2.78 -18.37
N GLY A 431 7.42 2.24 -19.46
CA GLY A 431 8.71 1.54 -19.50
C GLY A 431 8.63 0.04 -19.20
N ASP A 432 9.74 -0.66 -19.47
CA ASP A 432 9.94 -2.08 -19.19
C ASP A 432 10.21 -2.38 -17.69
N SER A 433 9.72 -1.53 -16.78
CA SER A 433 9.98 -1.68 -15.34
C SER A 433 9.26 -2.88 -14.76
N ASP A 434 10.01 -3.75 -14.10
CA ASP A 434 9.45 -4.88 -13.34
C ASP A 434 8.97 -4.38 -11.97
N PHE A 435 7.66 -4.34 -11.78
CA PHE A 435 6.99 -3.98 -10.52
C PHE A 435 6.72 -5.19 -9.63
N SER A 436 7.39 -6.31 -9.85
CA SER A 436 7.36 -7.45 -8.96
C SER A 436 8.09 -7.13 -7.65
N ARG A 437 7.75 -7.86 -6.60
CA ARG A 437 8.36 -7.71 -5.28
C ARG A 437 8.93 -9.03 -4.80
N TRP A 438 10.14 -8.98 -4.27
CA TRP A 438 10.81 -10.11 -3.63
C TRP A 438 10.93 -9.90 -2.13
N THR A 439 10.71 -10.95 -1.36
CA THR A 439 10.89 -10.96 0.09
C THR A 439 11.78 -12.13 0.49
N TYR A 440 12.78 -11.85 1.31
CA TYR A 440 13.69 -12.85 1.89
C TYR A 440 13.59 -12.76 3.40
N SER A 441 13.50 -13.89 4.08
CA SER A 441 13.36 -13.90 5.53
C SER A 441 14.20 -14.99 6.18
N GLY A 442 14.60 -14.72 7.42
CA GLY A 442 15.24 -15.67 8.30
C GLY A 442 14.77 -15.45 9.74
N GLY A 443 14.79 -16.49 10.55
CA GLY A 443 14.33 -16.37 11.92
C GLY A 443 14.93 -17.41 12.87
N LEU A 444 14.99 -17.02 14.15
CA LEU A 444 15.38 -17.88 15.24
C LEU A 444 14.26 -17.92 16.27
N GLY A 445 14.09 -19.06 16.93
CA GLY A 445 13.09 -19.21 17.97
C GLY A 445 13.57 -20.09 19.11
N MET A 446 13.04 -19.83 20.29
CA MET A 446 13.25 -20.64 21.48
C MET A 446 11.89 -21.01 22.08
N ARG A 447 11.69 -22.29 22.38
CA ARG A 447 10.43 -22.83 22.88
C ARG A 447 10.65 -23.46 24.27
N GLY A 448 10.04 -22.88 25.28
CA GLY A 448 9.88 -23.50 26.59
C GLY A 448 8.49 -24.11 26.75
N ASP A 449 8.18 -24.63 27.95
CA ASP A 449 6.89 -25.25 28.26
C ASP A 449 5.74 -24.23 28.23
N HIS A 450 5.94 -23.06 28.84
CA HIS A 450 4.94 -21.99 28.96
C HIS A 450 5.27 -20.76 28.15
N TYR A 451 6.54 -20.45 27.94
CA TYR A 451 6.99 -19.24 27.29
C TYR A 451 7.80 -19.55 26.05
N TYR A 452 7.75 -18.63 25.08
CA TYR A 452 8.59 -18.72 23.89
C TYR A 452 8.97 -17.33 23.40
N PHE A 453 10.06 -17.31 22.63
CA PHE A 453 10.64 -16.12 22.07
C PHE A 453 11.05 -16.39 20.62
N ASP A 454 10.72 -15.48 19.72
CA ASP A 454 11.10 -15.55 18.31
C ASP A 454 11.69 -14.24 17.84
N LEU A 455 12.72 -14.33 17.00
CA LEU A 455 13.29 -13.24 16.25
C LEU A 455 13.18 -13.54 14.77
N ALA A 456 12.96 -12.51 13.95
CA ALA A 456 13.02 -12.60 12.50
C ALA A 456 13.64 -11.35 11.89
N TYR A 457 14.29 -11.55 10.75
CA TYR A 457 14.70 -10.51 9.83
C TYR A 457 14.01 -10.75 8.50
N VAL A 458 13.42 -9.69 7.93
CA VAL A 458 12.71 -9.74 6.65
C VAL A 458 13.19 -8.60 5.78
N ARG A 459 13.72 -8.93 4.61
CA ARG A 459 14.12 -7.98 3.57
C ARG A 459 13.15 -8.05 2.40
N THR A 460 12.60 -6.91 2.03
CA THR A 460 11.72 -6.76 0.87
C THR A 460 12.34 -5.79 -0.13
N GLU A 461 12.37 -6.18 -1.40
CA GLU A 461 12.82 -5.34 -2.51
C GLU A 461 11.68 -5.17 -3.51
N ALA A 462 11.43 -3.92 -3.92
CA ALA A 462 10.42 -3.54 -4.90
C ALA A 462 10.92 -2.38 -5.77
N ASN A 463 10.43 -2.30 -7.00
CA ASN A 463 10.60 -1.13 -7.84
C ASN A 463 9.26 -0.40 -7.92
N GLU A 464 9.33 0.92 -7.91
CA GLU A 464 8.20 1.84 -8.05
C GLU A 464 8.57 2.87 -9.13
N LEU A 465 7.57 3.48 -9.76
CA LEU A 465 7.75 4.63 -10.64
C LEU A 465 6.98 5.80 -10.04
N PHE A 466 7.65 6.92 -9.85
CA PHE A 466 6.99 8.14 -9.43
C PHE A 466 6.91 9.09 -10.63
N GLN A 467 5.68 9.40 -11.07
CA GLN A 467 5.40 10.32 -12.15
C GLN A 467 4.95 11.66 -11.54
N PRO A 468 5.78 12.72 -11.58
CA PRO A 468 5.45 13.97 -10.89
C PRO A 468 4.25 14.71 -11.51
N TYR A 469 4.09 14.61 -12.82
CA TYR A 469 2.98 15.17 -13.61
C TYR A 469 2.90 14.47 -14.97
N THR A 470 1.86 14.78 -15.73
CA THR A 470 1.68 14.30 -17.11
C THR A 470 1.22 15.45 -18.00
N LEU A 471 1.67 15.49 -19.23
CA LEU A 471 1.25 16.46 -20.25
C LEU A 471 0.54 15.75 -21.39
N SER A 472 -0.41 16.44 -22.03
CA SER A 472 -1.25 15.86 -23.08
C SER A 472 -0.47 15.51 -24.34
N ASN A 473 0.57 16.28 -24.68
CA ASN A 473 1.28 16.19 -25.95
C ASN A 473 2.79 15.90 -25.79
N GLU A 474 3.29 15.80 -24.58
CA GLU A 474 4.71 15.63 -24.28
C GLU A 474 4.95 14.46 -23.33
N GLU A 475 6.10 13.82 -23.44
CA GLU A 475 6.55 12.80 -22.51
C GLU A 475 7.23 13.48 -21.32
N VAL A 476 6.73 13.21 -20.10
CA VAL A 476 7.32 13.74 -18.87
C VAL A 476 8.18 12.68 -18.23
N PRO A 477 9.43 12.99 -17.84
CA PRO A 477 10.29 12.05 -17.17
C PRO A 477 9.72 11.60 -15.81
N GLY A 478 9.69 10.29 -15.57
CA GLY A 478 9.37 9.70 -14.27
C GLY A 478 10.62 9.37 -13.48
N ALA A 479 10.54 9.41 -12.15
CA ALA A 479 11.60 8.95 -11.27
C ALA A 479 11.48 7.44 -11.02
N ALA A 480 12.49 6.67 -11.43
CA ALA A 480 12.58 5.25 -11.14
C ALA A 480 13.05 5.05 -9.69
N VAL A 481 12.20 4.41 -8.86
CA VAL A 481 12.44 4.27 -7.42
C VAL A 481 12.68 2.80 -7.08
N LYS A 482 13.87 2.50 -6.53
CA LYS A 482 14.13 1.22 -5.87
C LYS A 482 13.89 1.35 -4.39
N LYS A 483 12.93 0.58 -3.85
CA LYS A 483 12.59 0.52 -2.43
C LYS A 483 13.14 -0.76 -1.82
N VAL A 484 13.83 -0.63 -0.71
CA VAL A 484 14.32 -1.72 0.12
C VAL A 484 13.82 -1.51 1.54
N SER A 485 13.15 -2.53 2.10
CA SER A 485 12.69 -2.55 3.49
C SER A 485 13.40 -3.66 4.24
N ASN A 486 14.00 -3.35 5.39
CA ASN A 486 14.64 -4.30 6.30
C ASN A 486 13.87 -4.28 7.62
N ASN A 487 13.13 -5.34 7.92
CA ASN A 487 12.27 -5.41 9.09
C ASN A 487 12.87 -6.38 10.13
N PHE A 488 13.16 -5.87 11.32
CA PHE A 488 13.64 -6.62 12.48
C PHE A 488 12.48 -6.83 13.44
N VAL A 489 12.10 -8.07 13.66
CA VAL A 489 10.87 -8.47 14.35
C VAL A 489 11.19 -9.35 15.56
N ALA A 490 10.57 -9.06 16.69
CA ALA A 490 10.66 -9.85 17.91
C ALA A 490 9.25 -10.18 18.43
N THR A 491 9.02 -11.45 18.75
CA THR A 491 7.76 -11.94 19.36
C THR A 491 8.03 -12.62 20.70
N VAL A 492 7.23 -12.29 21.69
CA VAL A 492 7.13 -13.05 22.96
C VAL A 492 5.75 -13.67 23.04
N GLY A 493 5.68 -14.87 23.59
CA GLY A 493 4.39 -15.54 23.77
C GLY A 493 4.36 -16.40 25.03
N ALA A 494 3.14 -16.61 25.52
CA ALA A 494 2.85 -17.42 26.72
C ALA A 494 1.68 -18.38 26.45
N ARG A 495 1.86 -19.64 26.91
CA ARG A 495 0.85 -20.72 26.82
C ARG A 495 0.35 -21.07 28.19
N PHE A 496 -0.95 -21.29 28.31
CA PHE A 496 -1.60 -21.57 29.60
C PHE A 496 -2.85 -22.44 29.47
#